data_e562ee121a11a7774fdf37e4bb4d90e3
#
_entry.id   e562ee121a11a7774fdf37e4bb4d90e3
#
_cell.length_a   1.000
_cell.length_b   1.000
_cell.length_c   1.000
_cell.angle_alpha   90.00
_cell.angle_beta   90.00
_cell.angle_gamma   90.00
#
_symmetry.space_group_name_H-M   'P 1'
#
loop_
_entity.id
_entity.type
_entity.pdbx_description
1 polymer ?
#
loop_
_entity_poly.entity_id
_entity_poly.type
_entity_poly.pdbx_seq_one_letter_code
_entity_poly.pdbx_strand_id
1 'polypeptide(L)'
;MSIGIGAASERTFRSLRRHRNYRLYFFGQVVSISGTWMQNVAQAWFIVQLTHSALAVGLLAACQFGPYALAGLFGGTLVDRLNQRRLLMVTQTAFMLSAATLAALALTAHAAVWEVYLLAGVNGIVTIFDTPARQSFTIQMVGRDELPNAIALNSSLFNASRIVGPALAGVLIAVAGVGVCFLINSLSFLAVIGALALMHESDLFPVARDVLKQSVWRGAREGVAFAWRTPLLRTVLLMMLFIATIGINFNVLLPLVTSATLHSGPAVFGLLSALFGAGALAGALTSASFGRASARALLTGATIFSAAELVLGPVRLVWTAGIVLLVVGFAFSLYTSQSNSALQLNTPDRLRARVMGIYAYVFFGTAPLGGLLAGWLAQIGGTELAFFVAGGVSLAAALYGRLGLARQTSRNTPAAAPA
;
A
#
# COMPACT_ATOMS: atom_id res chain seq x y z
N MET A 1 34.78 17.66 -0.31
CA MET A 1 33.34 17.30 -0.55
C MET A 1 33.12 15.91 -1.19
N SER A 2 34.10 15.35 -1.90
CA SER A 2 34.02 14.03 -2.56
C SER A 2 34.14 12.82 -1.62
N ILE A 3 34.76 12.94 -0.45
CA ILE A 3 34.94 11.86 0.51
C ILE A 3 33.61 11.48 1.21
N GLY A 4 32.68 12.43 1.35
CA GLY A 4 31.41 12.20 2.00
C GLY A 4 30.39 11.40 1.15
N ILE A 5 30.41 11.54 -0.18
CA ILE A 5 29.46 10.87 -1.08
C ILE A 5 29.79 9.38 -1.20
N GLY A 6 31.09 9.02 -1.26
CA GLY A 6 31.52 7.62 -1.28
C GLY A 6 31.11 6.84 -0.02
N ALA A 7 31.35 7.41 1.15
CA ALA A 7 31.01 6.80 2.45
C ALA A 7 29.48 6.72 2.68
N ALA A 8 28.72 7.72 2.21
CA ALA A 8 27.26 7.68 2.26
C ALA A 8 26.70 6.60 1.33
N SER A 9 27.20 6.50 0.09
CA SER A 9 26.84 5.46 -0.87
C SER A 9 27.18 4.05 -0.34
N GLU A 10 28.33 3.90 0.31
CA GLU A 10 28.74 2.61 0.91
C GLU A 10 27.78 2.16 2.04
N ARG A 11 27.35 3.09 2.88
CA ARG A 11 26.37 2.81 3.95
C ARG A 11 24.98 2.50 3.39
N THR A 12 24.53 3.26 2.40
CA THR A 12 23.20 3.12 1.80
C THR A 12 23.02 1.77 1.10
N PHE A 13 24.00 1.32 0.32
CA PHE A 13 23.92 0.09 -0.48
C PHE A 13 24.68 -1.10 0.15
N ARG A 14 24.91 -1.05 1.44
CA ARG A 14 25.74 -2.03 2.16
C ARG A 14 25.19 -3.45 2.02
N SER A 15 23.90 -3.67 2.23
CA SER A 15 23.27 -4.99 2.11
C SER A 15 23.38 -5.56 0.69
N LEU A 16 23.25 -4.72 -0.36
CA LEU A 16 23.40 -5.14 -1.76
C LEU A 16 24.83 -5.54 -2.11
N ARG A 17 25.82 -4.87 -1.51
CA ARG A 17 27.23 -5.17 -1.76
C ARG A 17 27.67 -6.46 -1.06
N ARG A 18 27.21 -6.69 0.17
CA ARG A 18 27.65 -7.80 1.02
C ARG A 18 26.94 -9.12 0.71
N HIS A 19 25.65 -9.07 0.35
CA HIS A 19 24.83 -10.27 0.21
C HIS A 19 24.43 -10.50 -1.25
N ARG A 20 25.07 -11.49 -1.91
CA ARG A 20 24.77 -11.86 -3.31
C ARG A 20 23.31 -12.23 -3.50
N ASN A 21 22.74 -13.06 -2.62
CA ASN A 21 21.34 -13.50 -2.70
C ASN A 21 20.37 -12.31 -2.60
N TYR A 22 20.62 -11.38 -1.69
CA TYR A 22 19.80 -10.17 -1.56
C TYR A 22 19.92 -9.27 -2.79
N ARG A 23 21.10 -9.10 -3.36
CA ARG A 23 21.32 -8.34 -4.58
C ARG A 23 20.53 -8.88 -5.76
N LEU A 24 20.59 -10.21 -6.01
CA LEU A 24 19.81 -10.86 -7.06
C LEU A 24 18.31 -10.62 -6.85
N TYR A 25 17.82 -10.84 -5.63
CA TYR A 25 16.43 -10.65 -5.28
C TYR A 25 15.98 -9.20 -5.45
N PHE A 26 16.76 -8.25 -4.97
CA PHE A 26 16.45 -6.82 -5.04
C PHE A 26 16.25 -6.35 -6.49
N PHE A 27 17.16 -6.68 -7.38
CA PHE A 27 17.03 -6.29 -8.80
C PHE A 27 15.87 -7.01 -9.50
N GLY A 28 15.61 -8.27 -9.18
CA GLY A 28 14.40 -8.96 -9.61
C GLY A 28 13.13 -8.23 -9.15
N GLN A 29 13.12 -7.79 -7.89
CA GLN A 29 12.00 -7.03 -7.31
C GLN A 29 11.82 -5.63 -7.94
N VAL A 30 12.89 -4.96 -8.36
CA VAL A 30 12.79 -3.67 -9.07
C VAL A 30 11.90 -3.80 -10.31
N VAL A 31 12.13 -4.84 -11.08
CA VAL A 31 11.35 -5.09 -12.32
C VAL A 31 9.93 -5.54 -11.97
N SER A 32 9.79 -6.53 -11.07
CA SER A 32 8.50 -7.15 -10.75
C SER A 32 7.53 -6.23 -10.02
N ILE A 33 8.00 -5.45 -9.02
CA ILE A 33 7.13 -4.54 -8.28
C ILE A 33 6.67 -3.39 -9.19
N SER A 34 7.54 -2.86 -10.05
CA SER A 34 7.16 -1.84 -11.03
C SER A 34 6.11 -2.37 -12.01
N GLY A 35 6.28 -3.62 -12.49
CA GLY A 35 5.29 -4.32 -13.31
C GLY A 35 3.97 -4.53 -12.58
N THR A 36 3.99 -4.87 -11.30
CA THR A 36 2.77 -5.05 -10.49
C THR A 36 2.00 -3.74 -10.33
N TRP A 37 2.68 -2.61 -10.06
CA TRP A 37 2.03 -1.30 -10.02
C TRP A 37 1.46 -0.89 -11.38
N MET A 38 2.18 -1.19 -12.46
CA MET A 38 1.70 -0.99 -13.83
C MET A 38 0.43 -1.81 -14.10
N GLN A 39 0.42 -3.11 -13.73
CA GLN A 39 -0.75 -3.97 -13.88
C GLN A 39 -1.96 -3.47 -13.09
N ASN A 40 -1.78 -3.00 -11.86
CA ASN A 40 -2.89 -2.48 -11.04
C ASN A 40 -3.60 -1.32 -11.74
N VAL A 41 -2.84 -0.40 -12.34
CA VAL A 41 -3.38 0.71 -13.14
C VAL A 41 -4.08 0.18 -14.40
N ALA A 42 -3.43 -0.72 -15.14
CA ALA A 42 -3.98 -1.30 -16.36
C ALA A 42 -5.27 -2.10 -16.08
N GLN A 43 -5.34 -2.85 -14.98
CA GLN A 43 -6.50 -3.65 -14.63
C GLN A 43 -7.71 -2.79 -14.24
N ALA A 44 -7.49 -1.71 -13.47
CA ALA A 44 -8.54 -0.76 -13.14
C ALA A 44 -9.07 -0.06 -14.41
N TRP A 45 -8.17 0.37 -15.29
CA TRP A 45 -8.54 0.96 -16.58
C TRP A 45 -9.28 -0.03 -17.48
N PHE A 46 -8.87 -1.29 -17.49
CA PHE A 46 -9.51 -2.33 -18.28
C PHE A 46 -10.96 -2.57 -17.88
N ILE A 47 -11.27 -2.57 -16.58
CA ILE A 47 -12.66 -2.65 -16.09
C ILE A 47 -13.47 -1.41 -16.53
N VAL A 48 -12.88 -0.21 -16.52
CA VAL A 48 -13.55 0.99 -17.04
C VAL A 48 -13.89 0.82 -18.52
N GLN A 49 -12.95 0.31 -19.34
CA GLN A 49 -13.18 0.06 -20.77
C GLN A 49 -14.26 -1.00 -21.05
N LEU A 50 -14.28 -2.07 -20.23
CA LEU A 50 -15.25 -3.17 -20.43
C LEU A 50 -16.67 -2.83 -19.99
N THR A 51 -16.82 -1.98 -18.97
CA THR A 51 -18.11 -1.85 -18.27
C THR A 51 -18.68 -0.43 -18.26
N HIS A 52 -17.84 0.58 -18.37
CA HIS A 52 -18.20 2.00 -18.17
C HIS A 52 -18.93 2.25 -16.84
N SER A 53 -18.77 1.35 -15.86
CA SER A 53 -19.47 1.35 -14.57
C SER A 53 -18.51 1.63 -13.42
N ALA A 54 -18.84 2.63 -12.62
CA ALA A 54 -18.08 2.96 -11.43
C ALA A 54 -18.16 1.85 -10.36
N LEU A 55 -19.34 1.24 -10.21
CA LEU A 55 -19.51 0.12 -9.28
C LEU A 55 -18.66 -1.09 -9.67
N ALA A 56 -18.45 -1.33 -10.98
CA ALA A 56 -17.61 -2.41 -11.46
C ALA A 56 -16.14 -2.24 -11.04
N VAL A 57 -15.63 -1.02 -11.03
CA VAL A 57 -14.27 -0.73 -10.52
C VAL A 57 -14.20 -0.92 -9.01
N GLY A 58 -15.25 -0.53 -8.28
CA GLY A 58 -15.37 -0.81 -6.85
C GLY A 58 -15.38 -2.32 -6.53
N LEU A 59 -16.09 -3.12 -7.35
CA LEU A 59 -16.14 -4.58 -7.22
C LEU A 59 -14.76 -5.22 -7.52
N LEU A 60 -13.99 -4.68 -8.46
CA LEU A 60 -12.61 -5.11 -8.70
C LEU A 60 -11.77 -4.97 -7.43
N ALA A 61 -11.82 -3.82 -6.75
CA ALA A 61 -11.11 -3.61 -5.50
C ALA A 61 -11.59 -4.57 -4.40
N ALA A 62 -12.91 -4.82 -4.34
CA ALA A 62 -13.47 -5.78 -3.40
C ALA A 62 -12.97 -7.22 -3.65
N CYS A 63 -12.89 -7.66 -4.90
CA CYS A 63 -12.33 -8.96 -5.26
C CYS A 63 -10.84 -9.05 -4.93
N GLN A 64 -10.07 -7.98 -5.18
CA GLN A 64 -8.63 -7.95 -4.95
C GLN A 64 -8.26 -7.96 -3.45
N PHE A 65 -8.97 -7.19 -2.62
CA PHE A 65 -8.65 -7.05 -1.21
C PHE A 65 -9.54 -7.92 -0.30
N GLY A 66 -10.65 -8.45 -0.81
CA GLY A 66 -11.59 -9.30 -0.07
C GLY A 66 -10.94 -10.51 0.59
N PRO A 67 -10.11 -11.30 -0.11
CA PRO A 67 -9.39 -12.41 0.50
C PRO A 67 -8.53 -11.99 1.69
N TYR A 68 -7.86 -10.84 1.61
CA TYR A 68 -7.07 -10.31 2.72
C TYR A 68 -7.96 -9.91 3.91
N ALA A 69 -9.11 -9.32 3.67
CA ALA A 69 -10.07 -8.99 4.71
C ALA A 69 -10.57 -10.23 5.46
N LEU A 70 -10.76 -11.35 4.76
CA LEU A 70 -11.26 -12.60 5.34
C LEU A 70 -10.16 -13.43 6.01
N ALA A 71 -8.98 -13.52 5.42
CA ALA A 71 -7.95 -14.47 5.82
C ALA A 71 -6.56 -13.87 6.10
N GLY A 72 -6.36 -12.57 5.94
CA GLY A 72 -5.05 -11.91 6.09
C GLY A 72 -4.39 -12.11 7.47
N LEU A 73 -5.20 -12.24 8.54
CA LEU A 73 -4.69 -12.51 9.89
C LEU A 73 -4.05 -13.90 10.05
N PHE A 74 -4.41 -14.86 9.20
CA PHE A 74 -3.92 -16.23 9.27
C PHE A 74 -2.68 -16.47 8.38
N GLY A 75 -2.46 -15.63 7.38
CA GLY A 75 -1.38 -15.80 6.40
C GLY A 75 -0.01 -15.91 7.03
N GLY A 76 0.34 -15.01 7.95
CA GLY A 76 1.64 -15.01 8.62
C GLY A 76 1.95 -16.28 9.37
N THR A 77 0.98 -16.81 10.13
CA THR A 77 1.17 -18.02 10.95
C THR A 77 1.40 -19.29 10.12
N LEU A 78 0.81 -19.34 8.92
CA LEU A 78 1.01 -20.46 8.01
C LEU A 78 2.36 -20.34 7.28
N VAL A 79 2.73 -19.14 6.88
CA VAL A 79 4.00 -18.83 6.19
C VAL A 79 5.21 -19.20 7.07
N ASP A 80 5.16 -18.98 8.38
CA ASP A 80 6.26 -19.28 9.30
C ASP A 80 6.62 -20.77 9.35
N ARG A 81 5.68 -21.64 8.95
CA ARG A 81 5.88 -23.10 8.91
C ARG A 81 6.46 -23.60 7.59
N LEU A 82 6.41 -22.78 6.54
CA LEU A 82 6.81 -23.16 5.18
C LEU A 82 8.25 -22.72 4.87
N ASN A 83 8.82 -23.30 3.81
CA ASN A 83 10.08 -22.79 3.26
C ASN A 83 9.78 -21.52 2.43
N GLN A 84 10.23 -20.36 2.92
CA GLN A 84 9.91 -19.06 2.35
C GLN A 84 10.38 -18.92 0.89
N ARG A 85 11.56 -19.47 0.53
CA ARG A 85 12.06 -19.45 -0.85
C ARG A 85 11.14 -20.22 -1.79
N ARG A 86 10.74 -21.45 -1.43
CA ARG A 86 9.81 -22.26 -2.23
C ARG A 86 8.45 -21.63 -2.32
N LEU A 87 7.95 -21.11 -1.20
CA LEU A 87 6.67 -20.40 -1.15
C LEU A 87 6.68 -19.18 -2.08
N LEU A 88 7.74 -18.38 -2.06
CA LEU A 88 7.89 -17.24 -2.98
C LEU A 88 7.97 -17.69 -4.45
N MET A 89 8.65 -18.80 -4.77
CA MET A 89 8.62 -19.32 -6.13
C MET A 89 7.21 -19.69 -6.58
N VAL A 90 6.40 -20.32 -5.72
CA VAL A 90 5.01 -20.67 -6.01
C VAL A 90 4.14 -19.40 -6.18
N THR A 91 4.23 -18.45 -5.25
CA THR A 91 3.43 -17.22 -5.33
C THR A 91 3.79 -16.36 -6.54
N GLN A 92 5.08 -16.23 -6.88
CA GLN A 92 5.51 -15.50 -8.07
C GLN A 92 5.06 -16.19 -9.37
N THR A 93 5.09 -17.53 -9.41
CA THR A 93 4.56 -18.29 -10.55
C THR A 93 3.04 -18.10 -10.66
N ALA A 94 2.30 -18.10 -9.56
CA ALA A 94 0.86 -17.86 -9.57
C ALA A 94 0.52 -16.44 -10.09
N PHE A 95 1.25 -15.40 -9.65
CA PHE A 95 1.10 -14.04 -10.18
C PHE A 95 1.45 -13.97 -11.66
N MET A 96 2.53 -14.64 -12.09
CA MET A 96 2.93 -14.69 -13.50
C MET A 96 1.84 -15.31 -14.37
N LEU A 97 1.29 -16.46 -13.97
CA LEU A 97 0.23 -17.13 -14.70
C LEU A 97 -1.06 -16.30 -14.73
N SER A 98 -1.44 -15.69 -13.62
CA SER A 98 -2.58 -14.76 -13.56
C SER A 98 -2.41 -13.58 -14.51
N ALA A 99 -1.23 -12.97 -14.54
CA ALA A 99 -0.92 -11.86 -15.45
C ALA A 99 -0.88 -12.33 -16.91
N ALA A 100 -0.36 -13.52 -17.21
CA ALA A 100 -0.38 -14.12 -18.54
C ALA A 100 -1.81 -14.38 -19.04
N THR A 101 -2.67 -14.89 -18.16
CA THR A 101 -4.09 -15.10 -18.48
C THR A 101 -4.78 -13.78 -18.77
N LEU A 102 -4.58 -12.73 -17.94
CA LEU A 102 -5.11 -11.40 -18.21
C LEU A 102 -4.60 -10.84 -19.56
N ALA A 103 -3.32 -11.06 -19.87
CA ALA A 103 -2.75 -10.64 -21.15
C ALA A 103 -3.41 -11.35 -22.31
N ALA A 104 -3.58 -12.67 -22.25
CA ALA A 104 -4.24 -13.44 -23.30
C ALA A 104 -5.68 -12.99 -23.51
N LEU A 105 -6.46 -12.82 -22.43
CA LEU A 105 -7.84 -12.35 -22.50
C LEU A 105 -7.94 -10.95 -23.11
N ALA A 106 -7.07 -10.04 -22.72
CA ALA A 106 -7.08 -8.67 -23.21
C ALA A 106 -6.62 -8.56 -24.67
N LEU A 107 -5.60 -9.32 -25.08
CA LEU A 107 -5.05 -9.30 -26.44
C LEU A 107 -5.96 -10.00 -27.47
N THR A 108 -6.72 -11.00 -27.03
CA THR A 108 -7.68 -11.71 -27.90
C THR A 108 -9.06 -11.04 -27.94
N ALA A 109 -9.28 -9.98 -27.16
CA ALA A 109 -10.57 -9.29 -27.02
C ALA A 109 -11.74 -10.19 -26.58
N HIS A 110 -11.45 -11.29 -25.87
CA HIS A 110 -12.45 -12.24 -25.37
C HIS A 110 -12.66 -12.14 -23.85
N ALA A 111 -12.15 -11.07 -23.22
CA ALA A 111 -12.25 -10.91 -21.77
C ALA A 111 -13.69 -10.68 -21.32
N ALA A 112 -14.19 -11.56 -20.46
CA ALA A 112 -15.38 -11.32 -19.68
C ALA A 112 -15.02 -10.66 -18.34
N VAL A 113 -15.88 -9.77 -17.85
CA VAL A 113 -15.63 -9.00 -16.61
C VAL A 113 -15.42 -9.92 -15.40
N TRP A 114 -16.17 -11.02 -15.31
CA TRP A 114 -16.05 -11.97 -14.20
C TRP A 114 -14.67 -12.66 -14.15
N GLU A 115 -14.02 -12.87 -15.30
CA GLU A 115 -12.68 -13.45 -15.37
C GLU A 115 -11.64 -12.50 -14.75
N VAL A 116 -11.77 -11.21 -15.02
CA VAL A 116 -10.90 -10.18 -14.41
C VAL A 116 -11.09 -10.13 -12.90
N TYR A 117 -12.33 -10.26 -12.41
CA TYR A 117 -12.63 -10.34 -10.97
C TYR A 117 -12.09 -11.62 -10.34
N LEU A 118 -12.23 -12.75 -11.00
CA LEU A 118 -11.70 -14.04 -10.53
C LEU A 118 -10.18 -13.96 -10.36
N LEU A 119 -9.48 -13.45 -11.38
CA LEU A 119 -8.02 -13.29 -11.34
C LEU A 119 -7.58 -12.27 -10.29
N ALA A 120 -8.34 -11.20 -10.06
CA ALA A 120 -8.10 -10.26 -8.96
C ALA A 120 -8.23 -10.95 -7.61
N GLY A 121 -9.27 -11.79 -7.43
CA GLY A 121 -9.47 -12.60 -6.23
C GLY A 121 -8.35 -13.61 -5.98
N VAL A 122 -7.92 -14.31 -7.02
CA VAL A 122 -6.75 -15.22 -6.97
C VAL A 122 -5.50 -14.47 -6.54
N ASN A 123 -5.23 -13.30 -7.13
CA ASN A 123 -4.10 -12.46 -6.74
C ASN A 123 -4.20 -11.99 -5.29
N GLY A 124 -5.42 -11.68 -4.81
CA GLY A 124 -5.69 -11.37 -3.40
C GLY A 124 -5.34 -12.53 -2.47
N ILE A 125 -5.72 -13.76 -2.82
CA ILE A 125 -5.38 -14.97 -2.04
C ILE A 125 -3.85 -15.16 -2.02
N VAL A 126 -3.18 -15.07 -3.18
CA VAL A 126 -1.73 -15.23 -3.27
C VAL A 126 -1.00 -14.20 -2.42
N THR A 127 -1.50 -12.96 -2.37
CA THR A 127 -0.92 -11.85 -1.58
C THR A 127 -0.92 -12.15 -0.08
N ILE A 128 -1.90 -12.90 0.45
CA ILE A 128 -1.97 -13.30 1.87
C ILE A 128 -0.70 -14.06 2.29
N PHE A 129 -0.14 -14.86 1.39
CA PHE A 129 1.06 -15.68 1.64
C PHE A 129 2.33 -14.95 1.19
N ASP A 130 2.29 -14.25 0.07
CA ASP A 130 3.45 -13.60 -0.54
C ASP A 130 4.03 -12.50 0.35
N THR A 131 3.18 -11.64 0.90
CA THR A 131 3.62 -10.48 1.69
C THR A 131 4.41 -10.87 2.94
N PRO A 132 3.92 -11.75 3.84
CA PRO A 132 4.70 -12.18 5.00
C PRO A 132 5.92 -13.03 4.62
N ALA A 133 5.83 -13.83 3.53
CA ALA A 133 6.97 -14.60 3.05
C ALA A 133 8.13 -13.70 2.62
N ARG A 134 7.86 -12.61 1.89
CA ARG A 134 8.89 -11.62 1.50
C ARG A 134 9.57 -10.98 2.70
N GLN A 135 8.78 -10.60 3.72
CA GLN A 135 9.31 -9.97 4.93
C GLN A 135 10.22 -10.93 5.70
N SER A 136 9.77 -12.17 5.92
CA SER A 136 10.56 -13.20 6.60
C SER A 136 11.79 -13.62 5.81
N PHE A 137 11.71 -13.68 4.48
CA PHE A 137 12.81 -14.07 3.63
C PHE A 137 13.92 -13.02 3.55
N THR A 138 13.56 -11.72 3.68
CA THR A 138 14.56 -10.65 3.72
C THR A 138 15.57 -10.87 4.85
N ILE A 139 15.12 -11.29 6.04
CA ILE A 139 16.01 -11.58 7.19
C ILE A 139 16.94 -12.74 6.85
N GLN A 140 16.44 -13.78 6.16
CA GLN A 140 17.26 -14.92 5.76
C GLN A 140 18.36 -14.56 4.75
N MET A 141 18.13 -13.53 3.94
CA MET A 141 19.12 -13.09 2.94
C MET A 141 20.22 -12.19 3.50
N VAL A 142 19.93 -11.37 4.52
CA VAL A 142 20.86 -10.33 5.00
C VAL A 142 21.29 -10.48 6.45
N GLY A 143 20.64 -11.35 7.23
CA GLY A 143 20.85 -11.46 8.65
C GLY A 143 20.26 -10.28 9.44
N ARG A 144 20.37 -10.31 10.78
CA ARG A 144 19.78 -9.29 11.67
C ARG A 144 20.52 -7.95 11.60
N ASP A 145 21.83 -7.95 11.42
CA ASP A 145 22.66 -6.73 11.46
C ASP A 145 22.41 -5.82 10.26
N GLU A 146 22.15 -6.38 9.08
CA GLU A 146 21.91 -5.64 7.84
C GLU A 146 20.41 -5.43 7.54
N LEU A 147 19.53 -6.02 8.36
CA LEU A 147 18.08 -5.95 8.17
C LEU A 147 17.54 -4.52 8.09
N PRO A 148 17.95 -3.55 8.93
CA PRO A 148 17.47 -2.17 8.83
C PRO A 148 17.80 -1.53 7.46
N ASN A 149 18.99 -1.81 6.92
CA ASN A 149 19.40 -1.31 5.60
C ASN A 149 18.55 -1.96 4.48
N ALA A 150 18.33 -3.28 4.54
CA ALA A 150 17.50 -3.98 3.56
C ALA A 150 16.03 -3.50 3.59
N ILE A 151 15.47 -3.25 4.77
CA ILE A 151 14.12 -2.68 4.92
C ILE A 151 14.04 -1.30 4.28
N ALA A 152 15.03 -0.43 4.51
CA ALA A 152 15.08 0.91 3.92
C ALA A 152 15.14 0.85 2.39
N LEU A 153 15.97 -0.04 1.83
CA LEU A 153 16.08 -0.25 0.39
C LEU A 153 14.77 -0.79 -0.22
N ASN A 154 14.16 -1.79 0.41
CA ASN A 154 12.86 -2.33 -0.04
C ASN A 154 11.75 -1.28 0.01
N SER A 155 11.72 -0.43 1.05
CA SER A 155 10.77 0.68 1.15
C SER A 155 10.99 1.72 0.05
N SER A 156 12.25 2.04 -0.24
CA SER A 156 12.62 2.96 -1.33
C SER A 156 12.19 2.41 -2.68
N LEU A 157 12.44 1.14 -2.92
CA LEU A 157 12.00 0.44 -4.13
C LEU A 157 10.48 0.48 -4.29
N PHE A 158 9.73 0.14 -3.23
CA PHE A 158 8.26 0.15 -3.26
C PHE A 158 7.71 1.54 -3.61
N ASN A 159 8.26 2.59 -3.01
CA ASN A 159 7.85 3.97 -3.30
C ASN A 159 8.24 4.43 -4.71
N ALA A 160 9.43 4.06 -5.20
CA ALA A 160 9.84 4.35 -6.57
C ALA A 160 8.93 3.63 -7.59
N SER A 161 8.64 2.36 -7.37
CA SER A 161 7.76 1.56 -8.24
C SER A 161 6.33 2.11 -8.28
N ARG A 162 5.85 2.70 -7.19
CA ARG A 162 4.55 3.37 -7.10
C ARG A 162 4.44 4.62 -7.98
N ILE A 163 5.56 5.21 -8.39
CA ILE A 163 5.62 6.33 -9.34
C ILE A 163 5.83 5.80 -10.74
N VAL A 164 6.86 4.96 -10.91
CA VAL A 164 7.31 4.46 -12.22
C VAL A 164 6.26 3.55 -12.86
N GLY A 165 5.65 2.63 -12.08
CA GLY A 165 4.65 1.68 -12.58
C GLY A 165 3.46 2.37 -13.26
N PRO A 166 2.73 3.27 -12.57
CA PRO A 166 1.63 4.01 -13.17
C PRO A 166 2.03 4.88 -14.36
N ALA A 167 3.20 5.54 -14.30
CA ALA A 167 3.70 6.32 -15.43
C ALA A 167 3.91 5.45 -16.69
N LEU A 168 4.54 4.28 -16.52
CA LEU A 168 4.71 3.30 -17.60
C LEU A 168 3.35 2.78 -18.10
N ALA A 169 2.42 2.49 -17.17
CA ALA A 169 1.07 2.04 -17.53
C ALA A 169 0.37 3.04 -18.44
N GLY A 170 0.37 4.32 -18.07
CA GLY A 170 -0.29 5.36 -18.87
C GLY A 170 0.21 5.43 -20.30
N VAL A 171 1.53 5.39 -20.48
CA VAL A 171 2.15 5.40 -21.82
C VAL A 171 1.86 4.11 -22.58
N LEU A 172 2.09 2.95 -21.97
CA LEU A 172 1.93 1.65 -22.62
C LEU A 172 0.47 1.37 -22.99
N ILE A 173 -0.49 1.72 -22.14
CA ILE A 173 -1.91 1.55 -22.45
C ILE A 173 -2.30 2.42 -23.64
N ALA A 174 -1.81 3.66 -23.71
CA ALA A 174 -2.11 4.58 -24.79
C ALA A 174 -1.54 4.13 -26.15
N VAL A 175 -0.35 3.51 -26.15
CA VAL A 175 0.37 3.12 -27.39
C VAL A 175 0.06 1.67 -27.79
N ALA A 176 -0.04 0.75 -26.84
CA ALA A 176 -0.07 -0.69 -27.09
C ALA A 176 -1.24 -1.42 -26.42
N GLY A 177 -2.06 -0.72 -25.63
CA GLY A 177 -3.21 -1.30 -24.93
C GLY A 177 -2.87 -2.00 -23.61
N VAL A 178 -3.92 -2.35 -22.85
CA VAL A 178 -3.80 -2.96 -21.52
C VAL A 178 -3.17 -4.35 -21.57
N GLY A 179 -3.40 -5.12 -22.62
CA GLY A 179 -2.90 -6.49 -22.77
C GLY A 179 -1.37 -6.55 -22.77
N VAL A 180 -0.69 -5.55 -23.35
CA VAL A 180 0.78 -5.46 -23.34
C VAL A 180 1.29 -5.17 -21.93
N CYS A 181 0.59 -4.35 -21.14
CA CYS A 181 0.97 -4.12 -19.74
C CYS A 181 0.93 -5.43 -18.91
N PHE A 182 -0.11 -6.24 -19.11
CA PHE A 182 -0.24 -7.54 -18.44
C PHE A 182 0.84 -8.51 -18.89
N LEU A 183 1.17 -8.55 -20.18
CA LEU A 183 2.23 -9.40 -20.73
C LEU A 183 3.61 -9.01 -20.15
N ILE A 184 3.95 -7.72 -20.15
CA ILE A 184 5.21 -7.23 -19.59
C ILE A 184 5.29 -7.56 -18.10
N ASN A 185 4.18 -7.39 -17.36
CA ASN A 185 4.19 -7.78 -15.93
C ASN A 185 4.33 -9.28 -15.75
N SER A 186 3.68 -10.11 -16.56
CA SER A 186 3.88 -11.56 -16.51
C SER A 186 5.36 -11.91 -16.69
N LEU A 187 6.01 -11.34 -17.70
CA LEU A 187 7.44 -11.56 -17.94
C LEU A 187 8.33 -11.02 -16.82
N SER A 188 7.91 -9.94 -16.15
CA SER A 188 8.66 -9.34 -15.05
C SER A 188 8.85 -10.30 -13.85
N PHE A 189 7.88 -11.20 -13.62
CA PHE A 189 7.98 -12.20 -12.57
C PHE A 189 9.11 -13.21 -12.82
N LEU A 190 9.49 -13.46 -14.08
CA LEU A 190 10.63 -14.31 -14.41
C LEU A 190 11.94 -13.79 -13.81
N ALA A 191 12.09 -12.46 -13.66
CA ALA A 191 13.26 -11.88 -13.04
C ALA A 191 13.37 -12.27 -11.56
N VAL A 192 12.26 -12.30 -10.81
CA VAL A 192 12.26 -12.74 -9.41
C VAL A 192 12.39 -14.25 -9.29
N ILE A 193 11.67 -15.01 -10.11
CA ILE A 193 11.75 -16.47 -10.13
C ILE A 193 13.19 -16.92 -10.46
N GLY A 194 13.80 -16.31 -11.48
CA GLY A 194 15.20 -16.54 -11.84
C GLY A 194 16.16 -16.15 -10.71
N ALA A 195 15.94 -15.00 -10.06
CA ALA A 195 16.74 -14.60 -8.91
C ALA A 195 16.65 -15.63 -7.78
N LEU A 196 15.44 -16.11 -7.44
CA LEU A 196 15.21 -17.12 -6.42
C LEU A 196 15.85 -18.46 -6.80
N ALA A 197 15.81 -18.86 -8.08
CA ALA A 197 16.42 -20.09 -8.58
C ALA A 197 17.95 -20.06 -8.50
N LEU A 198 18.56 -18.89 -8.80
CA LEU A 198 20.01 -18.68 -8.81
C LEU A 198 20.63 -18.44 -7.43
N MET A 199 19.83 -18.40 -6.36
CA MET A 199 20.32 -18.23 -4.99
C MET A 199 21.04 -19.46 -4.48
N HIS A 200 22.11 -19.24 -3.75
CA HIS A 200 22.81 -20.28 -3.00
C HIS A 200 22.11 -20.43 -1.64
N GLU A 201 21.61 -21.63 -1.35
CA GLU A 201 20.94 -21.91 -0.06
C GLU A 201 21.92 -21.87 1.11
N SER A 202 23.20 -22.22 0.88
CA SER A 202 24.28 -22.16 1.87
C SER A 202 24.52 -20.76 2.45
N ASP A 203 24.18 -19.72 1.67
CA ASP A 203 24.41 -18.31 2.06
C ASP A 203 23.21 -17.71 2.79
N LEU A 204 22.16 -18.50 3.04
CA LEU A 204 20.97 -18.04 3.77
C LEU A 204 21.19 -18.19 5.28
N PHE A 205 20.89 -17.12 6.02
CA PHE A 205 20.94 -17.12 7.47
C PHE A 205 19.81 -17.99 8.05
N PRO A 206 20.11 -18.89 8.99
CA PRO A 206 19.10 -19.69 9.65
C PRO A 206 18.23 -18.75 10.55
N VAL A 207 16.92 -18.85 10.41
CA VAL A 207 15.98 -18.19 11.31
C VAL A 207 15.44 -19.23 12.29
N ALA A 208 15.59 -18.97 13.58
CA ALA A 208 14.96 -19.78 14.60
C ALA A 208 13.44 -19.74 14.42
N ARG A 209 12.87 -20.92 14.15
CA ARG A 209 11.41 -21.08 14.02
C ARG A 209 10.79 -21.17 15.42
N ASP A 210 10.73 -20.04 16.12
CA ASP A 210 9.91 -19.93 17.32
C ASP A 210 8.44 -19.94 16.88
N VAL A 211 7.90 -21.13 16.71
CA VAL A 211 6.46 -21.31 16.54
C VAL A 211 5.81 -20.92 17.86
N LEU A 212 5.47 -19.65 18.00
CA LEU A 212 4.66 -19.17 19.11
C LEU A 212 3.35 -19.99 19.09
N LYS A 213 3.20 -20.90 20.04
CA LYS A 213 2.01 -21.74 20.25
C LYS A 213 0.77 -20.92 20.66
N GLN A 214 0.80 -19.59 20.52
CA GLN A 214 -0.29 -18.73 20.93
C GLN A 214 -1.38 -18.68 19.84
N SER A 215 -2.63 -18.83 20.26
CA SER A 215 -3.78 -18.66 19.38
C SER A 215 -3.81 -17.23 18.80
N VAL A 216 -3.90 -17.12 17.48
CA VAL A 216 -4.02 -15.85 16.74
C VAL A 216 -5.16 -14.99 17.30
N TRP A 217 -6.29 -15.60 17.61
CA TRP A 217 -7.45 -14.93 18.19
C TRP A 217 -7.18 -14.34 19.59
N ARG A 218 -6.47 -15.07 20.45
CA ARG A 218 -6.10 -14.56 21.76
C ARG A 218 -5.16 -13.37 21.65
N GLY A 219 -4.17 -13.46 20.75
CA GLY A 219 -3.25 -12.37 20.46
C GLY A 219 -3.94 -11.12 19.89
N ALA A 220 -4.85 -11.30 18.94
CA ALA A 220 -5.64 -10.20 18.38
C ALA A 220 -6.52 -9.54 19.45
N ARG A 221 -7.22 -10.33 20.27
CA ARG A 221 -8.06 -9.81 21.37
C ARG A 221 -7.26 -9.01 22.39
N GLU A 222 -6.06 -9.48 22.78
CA GLU A 222 -5.18 -8.73 23.68
C GLU A 222 -4.70 -7.42 23.06
N GLY A 223 -4.32 -7.44 21.77
CA GLY A 223 -3.94 -6.23 21.03
C GLY A 223 -5.06 -5.21 20.98
N VAL A 224 -6.29 -5.64 20.63
CA VAL A 224 -7.50 -4.78 20.60
C VAL A 224 -7.79 -4.23 21.99
N ALA A 225 -7.79 -5.06 23.03
CA ALA A 225 -8.06 -4.63 24.39
C ALA A 225 -7.05 -3.57 24.87
N PHE A 226 -5.76 -3.77 24.58
CA PHE A 226 -4.73 -2.79 24.88
C PHE A 226 -4.90 -1.48 24.11
N ALA A 227 -5.10 -1.57 22.81
CA ALA A 227 -5.30 -0.40 21.95
C ALA A 227 -6.54 0.41 22.39
N TRP A 228 -7.63 -0.27 22.78
CA TRP A 228 -8.85 0.39 23.24
C TRP A 228 -8.70 1.10 24.58
N ARG A 229 -7.90 0.52 25.48
CA ARG A 229 -7.59 1.11 26.80
C ARG A 229 -6.58 2.26 26.72
N THR A 230 -5.80 2.35 25.65
CA THR A 230 -4.81 3.41 25.45
C THR A 230 -5.39 4.51 24.58
N PRO A 231 -5.72 5.70 25.13
CA PRO A 231 -6.48 6.73 24.44
C PRO A 231 -5.84 7.19 23.12
N LEU A 232 -4.50 7.31 23.06
CA LEU A 232 -3.75 7.66 21.85
C LEU A 232 -3.96 6.62 20.74
N LEU A 233 -3.75 5.34 21.05
CA LEU A 233 -3.86 4.25 20.09
C LEU A 233 -5.28 4.12 19.57
N ARG A 234 -6.26 4.19 20.46
CA ARG A 234 -7.68 4.18 20.09
C ARG A 234 -8.01 5.32 19.12
N THR A 235 -7.58 6.55 19.43
CA THR A 235 -7.83 7.70 18.57
C THR A 235 -7.22 7.51 17.19
N VAL A 236 -5.94 7.11 17.11
CA VAL A 236 -5.24 6.89 15.83
C VAL A 236 -5.87 5.75 15.02
N LEU A 237 -6.24 4.63 15.67
CA LEU A 237 -6.87 3.49 14.98
C LEU A 237 -8.29 3.82 14.49
N LEU A 238 -9.08 4.59 15.24
CA LEU A 238 -10.40 5.03 14.78
C LEU A 238 -10.29 6.03 13.63
N MET A 239 -9.37 7.01 13.71
CA MET A 239 -9.09 7.89 12.56
C MET A 239 -8.71 7.05 11.33
N MET A 240 -7.82 6.06 11.51
CA MET A 240 -7.37 5.19 10.42
C MET A 240 -8.52 4.37 9.85
N LEU A 241 -9.40 3.84 10.69
CA LEU A 241 -10.56 3.07 10.26
C LEU A 241 -11.44 3.88 9.28
N PHE A 242 -11.82 5.10 9.64
CA PHE A 242 -12.68 5.92 8.79
C PHE A 242 -11.97 6.46 7.55
N ILE A 243 -10.74 6.97 7.70
CA ILE A 243 -9.96 7.54 6.60
C ILE A 243 -9.55 6.42 5.61
N ALA A 244 -9.12 5.24 6.09
CA ALA A 244 -8.74 4.15 5.20
C ALA A 244 -9.93 3.54 4.48
N THR A 245 -11.08 3.38 5.17
CA THR A 245 -12.27 2.79 4.57
C THR A 245 -12.90 3.71 3.52
N ILE A 246 -13.00 5.01 3.79
CA ILE A 246 -13.81 5.91 2.97
C ILE A 246 -12.93 6.87 2.15
N GLY A 247 -11.83 7.40 2.71
CA GLY A 247 -10.93 8.34 2.03
C GLY A 247 -9.93 7.66 1.09
N ILE A 248 -9.31 6.55 1.48
CA ILE A 248 -8.18 5.96 0.73
C ILE A 248 -8.67 5.02 -0.39
N ASN A 249 -9.49 5.50 -1.31
CA ASN A 249 -10.04 4.71 -2.42
C ASN A 249 -9.57 5.19 -3.81
N PHE A 250 -8.34 5.70 -3.91
CA PHE A 250 -7.81 6.24 -5.16
C PHE A 250 -7.67 5.19 -6.28
N ASN A 251 -7.51 3.91 -5.94
CA ASN A 251 -7.51 2.82 -6.93
C ASN A 251 -8.85 2.70 -7.67
N VAL A 252 -9.95 3.11 -7.04
CA VAL A 252 -11.30 3.14 -7.62
C VAL A 252 -11.61 4.50 -8.24
N LEU A 253 -11.37 5.58 -7.50
CA LEU A 253 -11.81 6.91 -7.91
C LEU A 253 -10.94 7.53 -9.01
N LEU A 254 -9.64 7.24 -9.05
CA LEU A 254 -8.73 7.88 -9.98
C LEU A 254 -9.00 7.51 -11.45
N PRO A 255 -9.20 6.21 -11.83
CA PRO A 255 -9.59 5.88 -13.19
C PRO A 255 -10.96 6.48 -13.57
N LEU A 256 -11.91 6.57 -12.61
CA LEU A 256 -13.22 7.15 -12.84
C LEU A 256 -13.16 8.67 -13.05
N VAL A 257 -12.38 9.38 -12.22
CA VAL A 257 -12.13 10.83 -12.44
C VAL A 257 -11.54 11.07 -13.81
N THR A 258 -10.55 10.28 -14.20
CA THR A 258 -9.88 10.47 -15.48
C THR A 258 -10.83 10.24 -16.65
N SER A 259 -11.60 9.15 -16.63
CA SER A 259 -12.48 8.78 -17.74
C SER A 259 -13.78 9.58 -17.76
N ALA A 260 -14.51 9.63 -16.63
CA ALA A 260 -15.86 10.18 -16.57
C ALA A 260 -15.91 11.69 -16.27
N THR A 261 -14.93 12.23 -15.51
CA THR A 261 -14.94 13.65 -15.10
C THR A 261 -14.04 14.50 -15.97
N LEU A 262 -12.82 14.04 -16.24
CA LEU A 262 -11.84 14.77 -17.06
C LEU A 262 -11.94 14.42 -18.55
N HIS A 263 -12.78 13.44 -18.92
CA HIS A 263 -12.95 12.93 -20.28
C HIS A 263 -11.60 12.65 -20.97
N SER A 264 -10.68 12.07 -20.22
CA SER A 264 -9.28 11.88 -20.60
C SER A 264 -8.92 10.40 -20.74
N GLY A 265 -7.85 10.13 -21.48
CA GLY A 265 -7.38 8.78 -21.76
C GLY A 265 -6.40 8.22 -20.73
N PRO A 266 -5.89 7.00 -20.98
CA PRO A 266 -5.02 6.27 -20.07
C PRO A 266 -3.69 6.97 -19.78
N ALA A 267 -3.17 7.76 -20.71
CA ALA A 267 -1.94 8.53 -20.48
C ALA A 267 -2.11 9.54 -19.34
N VAL A 268 -3.27 10.24 -19.28
CA VAL A 268 -3.61 11.16 -18.19
C VAL A 268 -3.81 10.39 -16.90
N PHE A 269 -4.46 9.23 -16.93
CA PHE A 269 -4.61 8.37 -15.74
C PHE A 269 -3.24 7.96 -15.14
N GLY A 270 -2.31 7.53 -16.00
CA GLY A 270 -0.94 7.21 -15.59
C GLY A 270 -0.21 8.42 -15.00
N LEU A 271 -0.32 9.59 -15.63
CA LEU A 271 0.25 10.85 -15.15
C LEU A 271 -0.29 11.23 -13.76
N LEU A 272 -1.61 11.24 -13.60
CA LEU A 272 -2.26 11.57 -12.33
C LEU A 272 -1.87 10.59 -11.21
N SER A 273 -1.79 9.30 -11.53
CA SER A 273 -1.33 8.26 -10.60
C SER A 273 0.13 8.46 -10.20
N ALA A 274 1.00 8.83 -11.15
CA ALA A 274 2.41 9.12 -10.89
C ALA A 274 2.59 10.38 -10.02
N LEU A 275 1.81 11.43 -10.25
CA LEU A 275 1.81 12.65 -9.43
C LEU A 275 1.37 12.37 -7.99
N PHE A 276 0.32 11.58 -7.80
CA PHE A 276 -0.07 11.08 -6.48
C PHE A 276 1.09 10.31 -5.81
N GLY A 277 1.75 9.41 -6.55
CA GLY A 277 2.92 8.68 -6.07
C GLY A 277 4.09 9.56 -5.68
N ALA A 278 4.40 10.59 -6.50
CA ALA A 278 5.46 11.56 -6.23
C ALA A 278 5.16 12.38 -4.96
N GLY A 279 3.92 12.83 -4.80
CA GLY A 279 3.47 13.45 -3.56
C GLY A 279 3.65 12.52 -2.35
N ALA A 280 3.26 11.26 -2.49
CA ALA A 280 3.39 10.29 -1.42
C ALA A 280 4.86 10.03 -1.02
N LEU A 281 5.78 9.99 -1.98
CA LEU A 281 7.21 9.91 -1.71
C LEU A 281 7.70 11.13 -0.93
N ALA A 282 7.34 12.34 -1.36
CA ALA A 282 7.70 13.57 -0.66
C ALA A 282 7.15 13.60 0.79
N GLY A 283 5.91 13.17 0.99
CA GLY A 283 5.28 13.06 2.32
C GLY A 283 5.98 12.05 3.23
N ALA A 284 6.40 10.90 2.69
CA ALA A 284 7.16 9.89 3.43
C ALA A 284 8.54 10.42 3.85
N LEU A 285 9.26 11.09 2.96
CA LEU A 285 10.56 11.71 3.25
C LEU A 285 10.44 12.81 4.30
N THR A 286 9.40 13.65 4.19
CA THR A 286 9.09 14.67 5.21
C THR A 286 8.77 14.03 6.55
N SER A 287 7.98 12.96 6.59
CA SER A 287 7.71 12.21 7.83
C SER A 287 8.99 11.66 8.46
N ALA A 288 9.90 11.11 7.64
CA ALA A 288 11.17 10.58 8.11
C ALA A 288 12.08 11.65 8.71
N SER A 289 12.06 12.89 8.18
CA SER A 289 12.89 14.01 8.67
C SER A 289 12.51 14.46 10.09
N PHE A 290 11.29 14.17 10.57
CA PHE A 290 10.89 14.50 11.94
C PHE A 290 11.58 13.62 13.00
N GLY A 291 12.12 12.46 12.65
CA GLY A 291 12.84 11.54 13.54
C GLY A 291 12.01 10.96 14.71
N ARG A 292 10.75 11.38 14.87
CA ARG A 292 9.82 10.96 15.91
C ARG A 292 8.37 11.08 15.46
N ALA A 293 7.47 10.35 16.13
CA ALA A 293 6.04 10.53 15.91
C ALA A 293 5.59 11.91 16.42
N SER A 294 4.91 12.65 15.56
CA SER A 294 4.36 13.98 15.87
C SER A 294 2.85 14.00 15.70
N ALA A 295 2.13 14.19 16.80
CA ALA A 295 0.67 14.33 16.77
C ALA A 295 0.23 15.53 15.90
N ARG A 296 1.02 16.61 15.87
CA ARG A 296 0.75 17.77 15.00
C ARG A 296 0.88 17.37 13.52
N ALA A 297 1.96 16.68 13.14
CA ALA A 297 2.19 16.25 11.76
C ALA A 297 1.12 15.25 11.30
N LEU A 298 0.72 14.31 12.17
CA LEU A 298 -0.37 13.36 11.93
C LEU A 298 -1.69 14.11 11.62
N LEU A 299 -2.09 15.03 12.50
CA LEU A 299 -3.33 15.79 12.35
C LEU A 299 -3.28 16.74 11.13
N THR A 300 -2.14 17.38 10.89
CA THR A 300 -1.95 18.24 9.71
C THR A 300 -2.06 17.40 8.43
N GLY A 301 -1.41 16.25 8.36
CA GLY A 301 -1.52 15.32 7.24
C GLY A 301 -2.96 14.89 7.00
N ALA A 302 -3.69 14.46 8.05
CA ALA A 302 -5.09 14.08 7.94
C ALA A 302 -5.99 15.23 7.47
N THR A 303 -5.78 16.44 7.98
CA THR A 303 -6.58 17.63 7.62
C THR A 303 -6.32 18.06 6.18
N ILE A 304 -5.03 18.13 5.75
CA ILE A 304 -4.69 18.48 4.36
C ILE A 304 -5.23 17.43 3.40
N PHE A 305 -5.10 16.13 3.74
CA PHE A 305 -5.65 15.04 2.96
C PHE A 305 -7.14 15.20 2.72
N SER A 306 -7.90 15.38 3.80
CA SER A 306 -9.36 15.54 3.75
C SER A 306 -9.80 16.79 2.97
N ALA A 307 -9.12 17.92 3.19
CA ALA A 307 -9.42 19.16 2.48
C ALA A 307 -9.11 19.04 0.97
N ALA A 308 -8.00 18.39 0.63
CA ALA A 308 -7.62 18.17 -0.76
C ALA A 308 -8.58 17.19 -1.48
N GLU A 309 -9.14 16.19 -0.78
CA GLU A 309 -10.22 15.35 -1.33
C GLU A 309 -11.47 16.16 -1.66
N LEU A 310 -11.90 17.06 -0.75
CA LEU A 310 -13.04 17.95 -0.99
C LEU A 310 -12.79 18.87 -2.19
N VAL A 311 -11.58 19.41 -2.32
CA VAL A 311 -11.19 20.23 -3.48
C VAL A 311 -11.19 19.43 -4.77
N LEU A 312 -10.80 18.14 -4.73
CA LEU A 312 -10.74 17.28 -5.93
C LEU A 312 -12.11 17.02 -6.54
N GLY A 313 -13.20 17.03 -5.75
CA GLY A 313 -14.57 16.81 -6.21
C GLY A 313 -14.98 17.69 -7.40
N PRO A 314 -14.94 19.03 -7.29
CA PRO A 314 -15.36 19.94 -8.34
C PRO A 314 -14.31 20.16 -9.46
N VAL A 315 -13.11 19.53 -9.39
CA VAL A 315 -12.06 19.75 -10.36
C VAL A 315 -12.43 19.14 -11.72
N ARG A 316 -12.26 19.93 -12.78
CA ARG A 316 -12.57 19.55 -14.18
C ARG A 316 -11.36 19.71 -15.12
N LEU A 317 -10.24 20.22 -14.63
CA LEU A 317 -9.03 20.43 -15.41
C LEU A 317 -7.93 19.44 -14.99
N VAL A 318 -7.26 18.82 -15.96
CA VAL A 318 -6.21 17.83 -15.73
C VAL A 318 -5.06 18.39 -14.87
N TRP A 319 -4.64 19.62 -15.16
CA TRP A 319 -3.52 20.23 -14.42
C TRP A 319 -3.84 20.53 -12.97
N THR A 320 -5.04 21.02 -12.70
CA THR A 320 -5.49 21.24 -11.31
C THR A 320 -5.68 19.93 -10.57
N ALA A 321 -6.25 18.90 -11.24
CA ALA A 321 -6.33 17.56 -10.68
C ALA A 321 -4.93 17.00 -10.32
N GLY A 322 -3.94 17.20 -11.20
CA GLY A 322 -2.56 16.76 -10.95
C GLY A 322 -1.93 17.43 -9.73
N ILE A 323 -2.08 18.76 -9.60
CA ILE A 323 -1.55 19.51 -8.45
C ILE A 323 -2.24 19.06 -7.15
N VAL A 324 -3.56 18.93 -7.16
CA VAL A 324 -4.33 18.49 -5.98
C VAL A 324 -3.93 17.06 -5.61
N LEU A 325 -3.77 16.13 -6.59
CA LEU A 325 -3.35 14.75 -6.33
C LEU A 325 -1.93 14.65 -5.77
N LEU A 326 -1.03 15.52 -6.17
CA LEU A 326 0.30 15.61 -5.57
C LEU A 326 0.19 15.98 -4.07
N VAL A 327 -0.66 16.94 -3.74
CA VAL A 327 -0.95 17.35 -2.34
C VAL A 327 -1.63 16.21 -1.58
N VAL A 328 -2.61 15.54 -2.18
CA VAL A 328 -3.29 14.36 -1.60
C VAL A 328 -2.28 13.27 -1.29
N GLY A 329 -1.41 12.93 -2.24
CA GLY A 329 -0.37 11.92 -2.05
C GLY A 329 0.59 12.27 -0.92
N PHE A 330 1.05 13.52 -0.86
CA PHE A 330 1.90 14.03 0.21
C PHE A 330 1.24 13.88 1.58
N ALA A 331 0.02 14.39 1.72
CA ALA A 331 -0.72 14.39 2.97
C ALA A 331 -1.10 12.97 3.42
N PHE A 332 -1.51 12.11 2.47
CA PHE A 332 -1.74 10.67 2.70
C PHE A 332 -0.53 9.99 3.33
N SER A 333 0.64 10.16 2.71
CA SER A 333 1.85 9.48 3.17
C SER A 333 2.36 10.05 4.50
N LEU A 334 2.26 11.36 4.70
CA LEU A 334 2.56 12.00 5.98
C LEU A 334 1.67 11.46 7.09
N TYR A 335 0.35 11.41 6.86
CA TYR A 335 -0.63 10.89 7.81
C TYR A 335 -0.38 9.42 8.16
N THR A 336 -0.24 8.57 7.15
CA THR A 336 -0.08 7.12 7.37
C THR A 336 1.26 6.78 8.03
N SER A 337 2.34 7.45 7.64
CA SER A 337 3.66 7.27 8.26
C SER A 337 3.68 7.71 9.72
N GLN A 338 3.09 8.87 10.03
CA GLN A 338 3.00 9.37 11.41
C GLN A 338 2.07 8.51 12.28
N SER A 339 0.96 8.00 11.70
CA SER A 339 0.06 7.05 12.38
C SER A 339 0.79 5.76 12.74
N ASN A 340 1.53 5.20 11.78
CA ASN A 340 2.34 4.00 11.97
C ASN A 340 3.39 4.20 13.09
N SER A 341 4.13 5.31 13.04
CA SER A 341 5.13 5.65 14.04
C SER A 341 4.52 5.88 15.43
N ALA A 342 3.35 6.55 15.51
CA ALA A 342 2.66 6.79 16.77
C ALA A 342 2.22 5.47 17.43
N LEU A 343 1.69 4.53 16.65
CA LEU A 343 1.30 3.22 17.16
C LEU A 343 2.51 2.40 17.62
N GLN A 344 3.59 2.36 16.84
CA GLN A 344 4.79 1.58 17.18
C GLN A 344 5.48 2.09 18.45
N LEU A 345 5.69 3.41 18.57
CA LEU A 345 6.42 4.01 19.66
C LEU A 345 5.65 4.01 21.00
N ASN A 346 4.31 4.00 20.94
CA ASN A 346 3.46 3.99 22.14
C ASN A 346 2.93 2.59 22.49
N THR A 347 3.50 1.53 21.90
CA THR A 347 3.14 0.13 22.21
C THR A 347 4.34 -0.62 22.76
N PRO A 348 4.20 -1.29 23.94
CA PRO A 348 5.24 -2.15 24.49
C PRO A 348 5.66 -3.25 23.50
N ASP A 349 6.95 -3.64 23.53
CA ASP A 349 7.53 -4.60 22.57
C ASP A 349 6.73 -5.90 22.44
N ARG A 350 6.25 -6.44 23.57
CA ARG A 350 5.47 -7.69 23.59
C ARG A 350 4.12 -7.60 22.87
N LEU A 351 3.55 -6.40 22.72
CA LEU A 351 2.25 -6.16 22.08
C LEU A 351 2.37 -5.48 20.71
N ARG A 352 3.58 -4.99 20.36
CA ARG A 352 3.82 -4.21 19.13
C ARG A 352 3.37 -4.94 17.88
N ALA A 353 3.76 -6.20 17.71
CA ALA A 353 3.35 -6.99 16.55
C ALA A 353 1.82 -7.14 16.46
N ARG A 354 1.12 -7.27 17.58
CA ARG A 354 -0.34 -7.40 17.63
C ARG A 354 -1.06 -6.10 17.25
N VAL A 355 -0.62 -4.96 17.80
CA VAL A 355 -1.17 -3.64 17.46
C VAL A 355 -0.89 -3.29 16.00
N MET A 356 0.31 -3.60 15.50
CA MET A 356 0.64 -3.39 14.08
C MET A 356 -0.15 -4.31 13.16
N GLY A 357 -0.47 -5.52 13.59
CA GLY A 357 -1.38 -6.41 12.87
C GLY A 357 -2.80 -5.83 12.75
N ILE A 358 -3.32 -5.20 13.83
CA ILE A 358 -4.60 -4.51 13.81
C ILE A 358 -4.55 -3.31 12.85
N TYR A 359 -3.49 -2.51 12.91
CA TYR A 359 -3.27 -1.39 11.99
C TYR A 359 -3.29 -1.83 10.53
N ALA A 360 -2.53 -2.89 10.19
CA ALA A 360 -2.51 -3.43 8.84
C ALA A 360 -3.87 -3.98 8.41
N TYR A 361 -4.59 -4.64 9.33
CA TYR A 361 -5.93 -5.13 9.06
C TYR A 361 -6.93 -4.00 8.84
N VAL A 362 -6.88 -2.94 9.63
CA VAL A 362 -7.71 -1.74 9.41
C VAL A 362 -7.38 -1.08 8.07
N PHE A 363 -6.10 -1.02 7.69
CA PHE A 363 -5.68 -0.39 6.45
C PHE A 363 -6.07 -1.16 5.19
N PHE A 364 -5.83 -2.48 5.15
CA PHE A 364 -6.06 -3.32 3.97
C PHE A 364 -7.38 -4.08 4.03
N GLY A 365 -7.80 -4.51 5.23
CA GLY A 365 -8.98 -5.35 5.41
C GLY A 365 -10.30 -4.58 5.23
N THR A 366 -10.29 -3.26 5.34
CA THR A 366 -11.49 -2.42 5.07
C THR A 366 -11.58 -1.95 3.62
N ALA A 367 -10.52 -2.12 2.82
CA ALA A 367 -10.47 -1.70 1.42
C ALA A 367 -11.61 -2.27 0.55
N PRO A 368 -12.08 -3.53 0.71
CA PRO A 368 -13.22 -4.04 -0.04
C PRO A 368 -14.50 -3.23 0.18
N LEU A 369 -14.79 -2.90 1.45
CA LEU A 369 -15.95 -2.09 1.79
C LEU A 369 -15.82 -0.67 1.26
N GLY A 370 -14.63 -0.09 1.40
CA GLY A 370 -14.34 1.25 0.90
C GLY A 370 -14.44 1.34 -0.62
N GLY A 371 -13.87 0.37 -1.32
CA GLY A 371 -13.92 0.32 -2.78
C GLY A 371 -15.34 0.17 -3.32
N LEU A 372 -16.15 -0.71 -2.73
CA LEU A 372 -17.56 -0.85 -3.08
C LEU A 372 -18.35 0.43 -2.81
N LEU A 373 -18.15 1.06 -1.66
CA LEU A 373 -18.82 2.31 -1.30
C LEU A 373 -18.42 3.44 -2.24
N ALA A 374 -17.12 3.58 -2.53
CA ALA A 374 -16.61 4.60 -3.46
C ALA A 374 -17.16 4.40 -4.88
N GLY A 375 -17.18 3.15 -5.37
CA GLY A 375 -17.77 2.80 -6.66
C GLY A 375 -19.28 3.06 -6.71
N TRP A 376 -20.01 2.71 -5.67
CA TRP A 376 -21.45 2.97 -5.56
C TRP A 376 -21.76 4.47 -5.50
N LEU A 377 -21.07 5.24 -4.68
CA LEU A 377 -21.25 6.70 -4.61
C LEU A 377 -20.93 7.35 -5.96
N ALA A 378 -19.87 6.92 -6.63
CA ALA A 378 -19.54 7.41 -7.96
C ALA A 378 -20.57 7.02 -9.02
N GLN A 379 -21.25 5.88 -8.87
CA GLN A 379 -22.31 5.44 -9.78
C GLN A 379 -23.58 6.29 -9.65
N ILE A 380 -23.96 6.72 -8.44
CA ILE A 380 -25.22 7.45 -8.20
C ILE A 380 -25.08 8.98 -8.30
N GLY A 381 -23.92 9.53 -7.93
CA GLY A 381 -23.72 10.99 -7.87
C GLY A 381 -22.39 11.46 -8.48
N GLY A 382 -21.78 10.61 -9.33
CA GLY A 382 -20.50 10.92 -9.94
C GLY A 382 -19.31 10.89 -8.96
N THR A 383 -18.13 11.09 -9.49
CA THR A 383 -16.90 11.14 -8.68
C THR A 383 -16.91 12.31 -7.70
N GLU A 384 -17.67 13.37 -7.99
CA GLU A 384 -17.84 14.53 -7.12
C GLU A 384 -18.46 14.15 -5.78
N LEU A 385 -19.60 13.42 -5.80
CA LEU A 385 -20.24 12.93 -4.57
C LEU A 385 -19.30 12.01 -3.79
N ALA A 386 -18.61 11.11 -4.49
CA ALA A 386 -17.67 10.18 -3.84
C ALA A 386 -16.55 10.93 -3.12
N PHE A 387 -15.96 11.97 -3.72
CA PHE A 387 -14.93 12.78 -3.06
C PHE A 387 -15.47 13.67 -1.94
N PHE A 388 -16.68 14.23 -2.08
CA PHE A 388 -17.29 14.99 -0.97
C PHE A 388 -17.58 14.11 0.25
N VAL A 389 -18.07 12.90 0.04
CA VAL A 389 -18.28 11.93 1.14
C VAL A 389 -16.93 11.49 1.73
N ALA A 390 -15.95 11.15 0.88
CA ALA A 390 -14.61 10.74 1.30
C ALA A 390 -13.93 11.83 2.12
N GLY A 391 -13.84 13.05 1.59
CA GLY A 391 -13.21 14.18 2.25
C GLY A 391 -13.99 14.63 3.51
N GLY A 392 -15.33 14.61 3.47
CA GLY A 392 -16.17 14.97 4.63
C GLY A 392 -15.97 14.00 5.81
N VAL A 393 -16.02 12.71 5.56
CA VAL A 393 -15.78 11.70 6.62
C VAL A 393 -14.34 11.71 7.10
N SER A 394 -13.36 11.86 6.19
CA SER A 394 -11.95 12.00 6.55
C SER A 394 -11.71 13.25 7.41
N LEU A 395 -12.38 14.37 7.10
CA LEU A 395 -12.30 15.61 7.88
C LEU A 395 -12.94 15.45 9.27
N ALA A 396 -14.09 14.79 9.35
CA ALA A 396 -14.73 14.48 10.63
C ALA A 396 -13.83 13.60 11.50
N ALA A 397 -13.16 12.61 10.91
CA ALA A 397 -12.18 11.78 11.61
C ALA A 397 -10.95 12.58 12.06
N ALA A 398 -10.45 13.53 11.26
CA ALA A 398 -9.36 14.42 11.64
C ALA A 398 -9.74 15.36 12.79
N LEU A 399 -10.96 15.91 12.78
CA LEU A 399 -11.50 16.72 13.88
C LEU A 399 -11.66 15.91 15.17
N TYR A 400 -12.20 14.68 15.07
CA TYR A 400 -12.25 13.74 16.20
C TYR A 400 -10.86 13.51 16.80
N GLY A 401 -9.86 13.28 15.93
CA GLY A 401 -8.48 13.09 16.35
C GLY A 401 -7.92 14.32 17.08
N ARG A 402 -8.21 15.51 16.58
CA ARG A 402 -7.80 16.77 17.19
C ARG A 402 -8.36 16.93 18.59
N LEU A 403 -9.66 16.68 18.78
CA LEU A 403 -10.33 16.75 20.08
C LEU A 403 -9.80 15.66 21.04
N GLY A 404 -9.59 14.44 20.54
CA GLY A 404 -9.08 13.32 21.33
C GLY A 404 -7.66 13.55 21.85
N LEU A 405 -6.76 14.05 20.99
CA LEU A 405 -5.36 14.30 21.35
C LEU A 405 -5.19 15.56 22.22
N ALA A 406 -5.99 16.62 22.00
CA ALA A 406 -5.97 17.83 22.85
C ALA A 406 -6.34 17.50 24.30
N ARG A 407 -7.37 16.68 24.53
CA ARG A 407 -7.78 16.25 25.88
C ARG A 407 -6.71 15.44 26.62
N GLN A 408 -5.80 14.78 25.91
CA GLN A 408 -4.70 14.03 26.51
C GLN A 408 -3.57 14.94 26.96
N THR A 409 -3.28 16.00 26.19
CA THR A 409 -2.26 16.99 26.55
C THR A 409 -2.66 17.75 27.82
N SER A 410 -3.95 18.14 27.95
CA SER A 410 -4.46 18.85 29.12
C SER A 410 -4.49 17.98 30.40
N ARG A 411 -4.63 16.65 30.27
CA ARG A 411 -4.59 15.73 31.42
C ARG A 411 -3.18 15.44 31.93
N ASN A 412 -2.17 15.60 31.07
CA ASN A 412 -0.76 15.35 31.42
C ASN A 412 -0.03 16.63 31.86
N THR A 413 -0.66 17.79 31.84
CA THR A 413 -0.11 19.02 32.44
C THR A 413 -0.41 18.98 33.94
N PRO A 414 0.61 18.88 34.83
CA PRO A 414 0.38 18.94 36.28
C PRO A 414 -0.33 20.27 36.57
N ALA A 415 -1.40 20.22 37.38
CA ALA A 415 -2.00 21.43 37.91
C ALA A 415 -0.88 22.24 38.58
N ALA A 416 -0.65 23.47 38.12
CA ALA A 416 0.29 24.38 38.78
C ALA A 416 -0.10 24.43 40.27
N ALA A 417 0.84 24.06 41.12
CA ALA A 417 0.62 24.16 42.56
C ALA A 417 0.26 25.63 42.87
N PRO A 418 -0.78 25.88 43.68
CA PRO A 418 -1.09 27.22 44.10
C PRO A 418 0.08 27.77 44.91
N ALA A 419 0.53 28.98 44.53
CA ALA A 419 1.59 29.74 45.19
C ALA A 419 1.24 30.16 46.61
#